data_d04c14898a8d55e996a1e73ec710657b
#
_entry.id   d04c14898a8d55e996a1e73ec710657b
#
_cell.length_a   1.000
_cell.length_b   1.000
_cell.length_c   1.000
_cell.angle_alpha   90.00
_cell.angle_beta   90.00
_cell.angle_gamma   90.00
#
_symmetry.space_group_name_H-M   'P 1'
#
loop_
_entity.id
_entity.type
_entity.pdbx_description
1 polymer ?
#
loop_
_entity_poly.entity_id
_entity_poly.type
_entity_poly.pdbx_seq_one_letter_code
_entity_poly.pdbx_strand_id
1 'polypeptide(L)'
;MATAFDTTHDCSKSVTCLKQQGITTIIRYYCRPELSWKRMGQKEAMAIARAGVALAAVYQNRQNQPADFSAAKGETSGAQAYDYAENVIFQPGDSAIYFSADFDPSETVVNENIVPFFKGVQKAFKAAAADGKPLYQVGVYGSGRTCRILLEQKLVTYTWITQSTGFAEYKKFISSGKWNLKQLMPTSVCAVEGDPDEVNSDHADFGSFVLDVGALGPAGPPAPVAGTGDEFKVIATGGLRVRSGPGVEFDVGSTLPAGATVKVLSRSGDWALIDATADGNADGFVHSAFLKPI
;
A
#
# COMPACT_ATOMS: atom_id res chain seq x y z
N MET A 1 15.14 -8.92 18.25
CA MET A 1 15.29 -7.96 17.16
C MET A 1 14.00 -7.97 16.38
N ALA A 2 13.38 -6.84 16.14
CA ALA A 2 12.25 -6.76 15.24
C ALA A 2 12.78 -7.06 13.84
N THR A 3 12.18 -8.03 13.15
CA THR A 3 12.58 -8.42 11.81
C THR A 3 11.41 -8.15 10.88
N ALA A 4 11.63 -7.31 9.88
CA ALA A 4 10.69 -7.13 8.80
C ALA A 4 11.01 -8.07 7.65
N PHE A 5 10.06 -8.30 6.77
CA PHE A 5 10.19 -9.21 5.63
C PHE A 5 9.41 -8.65 4.46
N ASP A 6 10.10 -8.31 3.38
CA ASP A 6 9.45 -7.86 2.16
C ASP A 6 9.25 -9.01 1.17
N THR A 7 8.08 -9.03 0.53
CA THR A 7 7.76 -10.05 -0.46
C THR A 7 6.70 -9.57 -1.45
N THR A 8 6.80 -10.09 -2.66
CA THR A 8 5.77 -9.93 -3.70
C THR A 8 4.62 -10.93 -3.57
N HIS A 9 4.76 -11.95 -2.72
CA HIS A 9 3.78 -13.03 -2.56
C HIS A 9 2.71 -12.69 -1.51
N ASP A 10 1.50 -13.19 -1.73
CA ASP A 10 0.41 -13.13 -0.74
C ASP A 10 0.76 -13.96 0.50
N CYS A 11 0.79 -13.30 1.65
CA CYS A 11 1.15 -13.89 2.94
C CYS A 11 -0.05 -14.39 3.75
N SER A 12 -1.27 -14.25 3.27
CA SER A 12 -2.49 -14.54 4.05
C SER A 12 -2.52 -15.94 4.64
N LYS A 13 -1.98 -16.94 3.94
CA LYS A 13 -1.92 -18.33 4.39
C LYS A 13 -0.68 -18.67 5.23
N SER A 14 0.37 -17.88 5.13
CA SER A 14 1.68 -18.16 5.75
C SER A 14 1.97 -17.26 6.96
N VAL A 15 1.15 -16.24 7.22
CA VAL A 15 1.42 -15.21 8.23
C VAL A 15 1.63 -15.78 9.64
N THR A 16 0.88 -16.80 10.04
CA THR A 16 1.05 -17.44 11.35
C THR A 16 2.44 -18.09 11.48
N CYS A 17 2.88 -18.79 10.44
CA CYS A 17 4.21 -19.38 10.39
C CYS A 17 5.30 -18.30 10.39
N LEU A 18 5.17 -17.26 9.55
CA LEU A 18 6.10 -16.13 9.48
C LEU A 18 6.26 -15.47 10.87
N LYS A 19 5.15 -15.24 11.58
CA LYS A 19 5.20 -14.73 12.96
C LYS A 19 5.95 -15.64 13.91
N GLN A 20 5.77 -16.97 13.81
CA GLN A 20 6.49 -17.96 14.64
C GLN A 20 8.00 -17.97 14.33
N GLN A 21 8.40 -17.57 13.12
CA GLN A 21 9.81 -17.37 12.74
C GLN A 21 10.37 -16.01 13.18
N GLY A 22 9.59 -15.21 13.93
CA GLY A 22 10.03 -13.92 14.47
C GLY A 22 9.81 -12.74 13.53
N ILE A 23 9.07 -12.90 12.43
CA ILE A 23 8.67 -11.77 11.58
C ILE A 23 7.60 -10.96 12.31
N THR A 24 7.88 -9.71 12.55
CA THR A 24 6.98 -8.76 13.26
C THR A 24 6.31 -7.79 12.31
N THR A 25 6.88 -7.58 11.13
CA THR A 25 6.33 -6.70 10.09
C THR A 25 6.48 -7.35 8.72
N ILE A 26 5.44 -7.32 7.91
CA ILE A 26 5.47 -7.74 6.51
C ILE A 26 5.37 -6.48 5.65
N ILE A 27 6.34 -6.29 4.74
CA ILE A 27 6.37 -5.19 3.80
C ILE A 27 5.79 -5.68 2.48
N ARG A 28 4.72 -5.00 2.02
CA ARG A 28 3.99 -5.41 0.82
C ARG A 28 3.87 -4.27 -0.18
N TYR A 29 3.56 -4.63 -1.40
CA TYR A 29 3.63 -3.74 -2.55
C TYR A 29 2.29 -3.07 -2.83
N TYR A 30 2.34 -1.76 -3.05
CA TYR A 30 1.34 -0.99 -3.80
C TYR A 30 1.87 -0.78 -5.21
N CYS A 31 1.02 -0.90 -6.20
CA CYS A 31 1.40 -0.75 -7.60
C CYS A 31 0.14 -0.56 -8.46
N ARG A 32 0.36 -0.28 -9.73
CA ARG A 32 -0.72 -0.19 -10.72
C ARG A 32 -1.46 -1.52 -10.88
N PRO A 33 -2.74 -1.50 -11.29
CA PRO A 33 -3.56 -2.70 -11.46
C PRO A 33 -2.95 -3.78 -12.35
N GLU A 34 -2.19 -3.39 -13.38
CA GLU A 34 -1.54 -4.34 -14.31
C GLU A 34 -0.45 -5.19 -13.64
N LEU A 35 -0.01 -4.80 -12.45
CA LEU A 35 0.96 -5.51 -11.62
C LEU A 35 0.29 -6.19 -10.40
N SER A 36 -0.98 -6.53 -10.53
CA SER A 36 -1.80 -7.11 -9.45
C SER A 36 -1.20 -8.37 -8.81
N TRP A 37 -0.37 -9.11 -9.55
CA TRP A 37 0.30 -10.31 -9.05
C TRP A 37 1.19 -10.08 -7.81
N LYS A 38 1.69 -8.86 -7.59
CA LYS A 38 2.48 -8.49 -6.40
C LYS A 38 1.75 -7.54 -5.45
N ARG A 39 0.60 -7.02 -5.86
CA ARG A 39 -0.10 -5.98 -5.09
C ARG A 39 -0.82 -6.58 -3.89
N MET A 40 -0.56 -6.04 -2.70
CA MET A 40 -1.29 -6.42 -1.49
C MET A 40 -2.77 -6.05 -1.64
N GLY A 41 -3.66 -7.03 -1.44
CA GLY A 41 -5.09 -6.78 -1.36
C GLY A 41 -5.56 -6.56 0.09
N GLN A 42 -6.73 -5.96 0.25
CA GLN A 42 -7.33 -5.72 1.57
C GLN A 42 -7.49 -7.02 2.38
N LYS A 43 -7.96 -8.10 1.75
CA LYS A 43 -8.14 -9.40 2.42
C LYS A 43 -6.83 -9.93 3.00
N GLU A 44 -5.72 -9.78 2.28
CA GLU A 44 -4.39 -10.15 2.76
C GLU A 44 -3.97 -9.25 3.92
N ALA A 45 -4.11 -7.93 3.78
CA ALA A 45 -3.75 -6.96 4.80
C ALA A 45 -4.49 -7.22 6.12
N MET A 46 -5.79 -7.56 6.03
CA MET A 46 -6.61 -7.96 7.17
C MET A 46 -6.15 -9.28 7.80
N ALA A 47 -5.76 -10.26 7.00
CA ALA A 47 -5.26 -11.55 7.52
C ALA A 47 -3.95 -11.34 8.30
N ILE A 48 -3.04 -10.51 7.78
CA ILE A 48 -1.77 -10.14 8.45
C ILE A 48 -2.06 -9.43 9.78
N ALA A 49 -2.94 -8.43 9.77
CA ALA A 49 -3.28 -7.67 10.98
C ALA A 49 -3.97 -8.54 12.05
N ARG A 50 -4.88 -9.44 11.66
CA ARG A 50 -5.52 -10.41 12.57
C ARG A 50 -4.53 -11.37 13.22
N ALA A 51 -3.47 -11.72 12.54
CA ALA A 51 -2.38 -12.50 13.10
C ALA A 51 -1.53 -11.70 14.09
N GLY A 52 -1.77 -10.39 14.25
CA GLY A 52 -0.98 -9.49 15.09
C GLY A 52 0.42 -9.27 14.54
N VAL A 53 0.54 -9.16 13.21
CA VAL A 53 1.74 -8.78 12.49
C VAL A 53 1.51 -7.40 11.88
N ALA A 54 2.48 -6.51 11.98
CA ALA A 54 2.41 -5.19 11.41
C ALA A 54 2.63 -5.24 9.88
N LEU A 55 2.23 -4.18 9.22
CA LEU A 55 2.41 -3.96 7.78
C LEU A 55 3.31 -2.75 7.53
N ALA A 56 4.02 -2.77 6.42
CA ALA A 56 4.57 -1.57 5.81
C ALA A 56 4.32 -1.64 4.29
N ALA A 57 4.28 -0.49 3.64
CA ALA A 57 3.90 -0.41 2.24
C ALA A 57 5.01 0.21 1.39
N VAL A 58 5.29 -0.40 0.23
CA VAL A 58 6.18 0.16 -0.79
C VAL A 58 5.45 0.27 -2.12
N TYR A 59 5.45 1.47 -2.70
CA TYR A 59 4.94 1.69 -4.05
C TYR A 59 6.04 1.47 -5.08
N GLN A 60 5.85 0.46 -5.92
CA GLN A 60 6.79 0.13 -6.99
C GLN A 60 6.08 -0.43 -8.22
N ASN A 61 6.14 0.29 -9.34
CA ASN A 61 5.80 -0.25 -10.66
C ASN A 61 7.04 -0.84 -11.33
N ARG A 62 7.97 0.02 -11.76
CA ARG A 62 9.31 -0.35 -12.24
C ARG A 62 10.39 0.34 -11.43
N GLN A 63 10.52 1.66 -11.55
CA GLN A 63 11.46 2.52 -10.82
C GLN A 63 12.90 1.99 -10.78
N ASN A 64 13.40 1.47 -11.89
CA ASN A 64 14.73 0.86 -12.00
C ASN A 64 15.65 1.53 -13.03
N GLN A 65 15.25 2.70 -13.55
CA GLN A 65 16.04 3.49 -14.50
C GLN A 65 15.67 4.98 -14.43
N PRO A 66 16.54 5.90 -14.87
CA PRO A 66 16.30 7.35 -14.75
C PRO A 66 14.98 7.81 -15.41
N ALA A 67 14.61 7.20 -16.55
CA ALA A 67 13.40 7.54 -17.27
C ALA A 67 12.10 7.27 -16.48
N ASP A 68 12.14 6.48 -15.42
CA ASP A 68 10.98 6.20 -14.57
C ASP A 68 10.68 7.34 -13.58
N PHE A 69 11.55 8.35 -13.51
CA PHE A 69 11.47 9.44 -12.54
C PHE A 69 11.30 10.81 -13.22
N SER A 70 10.29 11.53 -12.80
CA SER A 70 10.06 12.96 -13.09
C SER A 70 9.05 13.51 -12.08
N ALA A 71 8.91 14.84 -11.98
CA ALA A 71 7.92 15.46 -11.10
C ALA A 71 6.50 14.99 -11.40
N ALA A 72 6.10 14.94 -12.68
CA ALA A 72 4.77 14.49 -13.10
C ALA A 72 4.51 13.01 -12.75
N LYS A 73 5.53 12.15 -12.94
CA LYS A 73 5.43 10.73 -12.55
C LYS A 73 5.34 10.58 -11.02
N GLY A 74 6.03 11.44 -10.27
CA GLY A 74 5.93 11.50 -8.83
C GLY A 74 4.54 11.89 -8.35
N GLU A 75 3.94 12.93 -8.94
CA GLU A 75 2.55 13.32 -8.64
C GLU A 75 1.56 12.19 -8.92
N THR A 76 1.68 11.54 -10.07
CA THR A 76 0.81 10.40 -10.44
C THR A 76 0.99 9.23 -9.49
N SER A 77 2.24 8.82 -9.21
CA SER A 77 2.53 7.69 -8.31
C SER A 77 2.10 7.99 -6.87
N GLY A 78 2.31 9.22 -6.41
CA GLY A 78 1.86 9.67 -5.10
C GLY A 78 0.35 9.61 -4.95
N ALA A 79 -0.39 10.15 -5.94
CA ALA A 79 -1.84 10.13 -5.91
C ALA A 79 -2.40 8.70 -5.92
N GLN A 80 -1.85 7.81 -6.76
CA GLN A 80 -2.25 6.40 -6.82
C GLN A 80 -1.93 5.64 -5.52
N ALA A 81 -0.74 5.86 -4.96
CA ALA A 81 -0.34 5.23 -3.71
C ALA A 81 -1.21 5.68 -2.54
N TYR A 82 -1.50 6.97 -2.47
CA TYR A 82 -2.37 7.55 -1.44
C TYR A 82 -3.79 7.00 -1.52
N ASP A 83 -4.40 7.05 -2.73
CA ASP A 83 -5.75 6.55 -2.95
C ASP A 83 -5.86 5.07 -2.58
N TYR A 84 -4.88 4.25 -2.97
CA TYR A 84 -4.85 2.83 -2.63
C TYR A 84 -4.71 2.58 -1.12
N ALA A 85 -3.87 3.33 -0.45
CA ALA A 85 -3.68 3.25 0.99
C ALA A 85 -4.96 3.62 1.75
N GLU A 86 -5.60 4.74 1.38
CA GLU A 86 -6.80 5.26 2.05
C GLU A 86 -8.04 4.41 1.74
N ASN A 87 -8.32 4.15 0.46
CA ASN A 87 -9.62 3.65 0.01
C ASN A 87 -9.67 2.12 -0.18
N VAL A 88 -8.51 1.44 -0.24
CA VAL A 88 -8.47 -0.02 -0.42
C VAL A 88 -7.91 -0.73 0.80
N ILE A 89 -6.77 -0.26 1.30
CA ILE A 89 -6.10 -0.91 2.43
C ILE A 89 -6.61 -0.37 3.77
N PHE A 90 -7.14 0.85 3.81
CA PHE A 90 -7.50 1.57 5.03
C PHE A 90 -6.30 1.75 5.96
N GLN A 91 -5.17 2.08 5.36
CA GLN A 91 -3.93 2.35 6.06
C GLN A 91 -4.14 3.52 7.02
N PRO A 92 -3.77 3.41 8.30
CA PRO A 92 -3.95 4.51 9.25
C PRO A 92 -3.00 5.67 8.93
N GLY A 93 -3.40 6.88 9.27
CA GLY A 93 -2.54 8.07 9.23
C GLY A 93 -1.28 7.90 10.08
N ASP A 94 -0.31 8.80 9.87
CA ASP A 94 1.01 8.82 10.50
C ASP A 94 1.91 7.59 10.17
N SER A 95 1.43 6.65 9.37
CA SER A 95 2.23 5.57 8.79
C SER A 95 2.90 5.99 7.49
N ALA A 96 3.79 5.15 6.93
CA ALA A 96 4.56 5.49 5.75
C ALA A 96 4.16 4.71 4.50
N ILE A 97 4.38 5.35 3.35
CA ILE A 97 4.46 4.68 2.05
C ILE A 97 5.85 4.94 1.49
N TYR A 98 6.61 3.87 1.27
CA TYR A 98 7.91 3.94 0.62
C TYR A 98 7.76 4.00 -0.89
N PHE A 99 8.65 4.71 -1.56
CA PHE A 99 8.76 4.71 -3.03
C PHE A 99 10.12 4.15 -3.41
N SER A 100 10.11 3.20 -4.33
CA SER A 100 11.32 2.50 -4.76
C SER A 100 12.13 3.33 -5.75
N ALA A 101 13.47 3.25 -5.62
CA ALA A 101 14.47 3.68 -6.60
C ALA A 101 15.51 2.55 -6.73
N ASP A 102 15.09 1.46 -7.41
CA ASP A 102 15.77 0.16 -7.41
C ASP A 102 16.87 0.06 -8.47
N PHE A 103 17.86 0.94 -8.37
CA PHE A 103 19.08 0.96 -9.18
C PHE A 103 20.15 1.83 -8.51
N ASP A 104 21.34 1.92 -9.09
CA ASP A 104 22.42 2.75 -8.60
C ASP A 104 22.58 4.04 -9.43
N PRO A 105 21.81 5.10 -9.15
CA PRO A 105 21.87 6.33 -9.92
C PRO A 105 23.12 7.14 -9.61
N SER A 106 23.65 7.85 -10.61
CA SER A 106 24.64 8.92 -10.37
C SER A 106 24.02 10.06 -9.54
N GLU A 107 24.85 10.90 -8.93
CA GLU A 107 24.35 12.06 -8.17
C GLU A 107 23.54 13.02 -9.05
N THR A 108 23.95 13.21 -10.30
CA THR A 108 23.21 13.97 -11.30
C THR A 108 21.79 13.41 -11.50
N VAL A 109 21.68 12.09 -11.71
CA VAL A 109 20.39 11.43 -11.89
C VAL A 109 19.52 11.56 -10.62
N VAL A 110 20.12 11.44 -9.43
CA VAL A 110 19.34 11.67 -8.20
C VAL A 110 18.77 13.08 -8.18
N ASN A 111 19.58 14.09 -8.43
CA ASN A 111 19.18 15.49 -8.34
C ASN A 111 18.20 15.90 -9.47
N GLU A 112 18.40 15.41 -10.69
CA GLU A 112 17.63 15.86 -11.85
C GLU A 112 16.36 15.02 -12.10
N ASN A 113 16.30 13.79 -11.61
CA ASN A 113 15.18 12.88 -11.86
C ASN A 113 14.48 12.47 -10.56
N ILE A 114 15.21 11.90 -9.58
CA ILE A 114 14.62 11.32 -8.38
C ILE A 114 14.12 12.39 -7.42
N VAL A 115 14.90 13.44 -7.17
CA VAL A 115 14.48 14.57 -6.32
C VAL A 115 13.20 15.23 -6.84
N PRO A 116 13.05 15.58 -8.13
CA PRO A 116 11.79 16.06 -8.67
C PRO A 116 10.63 15.08 -8.50
N PHE A 117 10.86 13.76 -8.66
CA PHE A 117 9.86 12.73 -8.43
C PHE A 117 9.35 12.78 -6.99
N PHE A 118 10.22 12.78 -5.99
CA PHE A 118 9.81 12.83 -4.58
C PHE A 118 9.13 14.16 -4.20
N LYS A 119 9.50 15.27 -4.82
CA LYS A 119 8.74 16.53 -4.69
C LYS A 119 7.32 16.39 -5.25
N GLY A 120 7.15 15.67 -6.36
CA GLY A 120 5.85 15.33 -6.92
C GLY A 120 5.01 14.46 -5.99
N VAL A 121 5.61 13.43 -5.39
CA VAL A 121 4.96 12.57 -4.38
C VAL A 121 4.46 13.40 -3.19
N GLN A 122 5.32 14.24 -2.62
CA GLN A 122 4.94 15.10 -1.49
C GLN A 122 3.80 16.07 -1.86
N LYS A 123 3.84 16.64 -3.06
CA LYS A 123 2.76 17.52 -3.57
C LYS A 123 1.43 16.77 -3.64
N ALA A 124 1.44 15.53 -4.18
CA ALA A 124 0.25 14.70 -4.26
C ALA A 124 -0.30 14.35 -2.87
N PHE A 125 0.56 13.94 -1.93
CA PHE A 125 0.17 13.60 -0.57
C PHE A 125 -0.44 14.81 0.15
N LYS A 126 0.19 15.97 0.04
CA LYS A 126 -0.33 17.21 0.63
C LYS A 126 -1.69 17.62 0.05
N ALA A 127 -1.87 17.43 -1.26
CA ALA A 127 -3.15 17.72 -1.90
C ALA A 127 -4.25 16.73 -1.48
N ALA A 128 -3.91 15.44 -1.35
CA ALA A 128 -4.87 14.40 -0.99
C ALA A 128 -5.23 14.42 0.50
N ALA A 129 -4.32 14.81 1.39
CA ALA A 129 -4.54 14.91 2.83
C ALA A 129 -5.33 16.17 3.25
N ALA A 130 -5.84 16.98 2.30
CA ALA A 130 -6.74 18.08 2.61
C ALA A 130 -8.04 17.55 3.24
N ASP A 131 -8.73 18.43 3.98
CA ASP A 131 -10.06 18.15 4.55
C ASP A 131 -10.13 17.03 5.61
N GLY A 132 -9.04 16.84 6.38
CA GLY A 132 -9.03 15.93 7.53
C GLY A 132 -8.76 14.47 7.15
N LYS A 133 -8.33 14.20 5.94
CA LYS A 133 -7.89 12.86 5.50
C LYS A 133 -6.54 12.46 6.10
N PRO A 134 -6.19 11.16 6.11
CA PRO A 134 -4.94 10.68 6.68
C PRO A 134 -3.70 11.37 6.10
N LEU A 135 -2.74 11.73 6.92
CA LEU A 135 -1.43 12.19 6.47
C LEU A 135 -0.46 11.00 6.51
N TYR A 136 0.05 10.63 5.34
CA TYR A 136 1.08 9.59 5.22
C TYR A 136 2.47 10.19 5.13
N GLN A 137 3.43 9.55 5.78
CA GLN A 137 4.84 9.87 5.66
C GLN A 137 5.41 9.26 4.37
N VAL A 138 6.42 9.91 3.80
CA VAL A 138 7.10 9.40 2.60
C VAL A 138 8.39 8.71 3.01
N GLY A 139 8.57 7.47 2.58
CA GLY A 139 9.82 6.73 2.69
C GLY A 139 10.48 6.53 1.31
N VAL A 140 11.76 6.16 1.31
CA VAL A 140 12.50 5.74 0.10
C VAL A 140 13.17 4.41 0.30
N TYR A 141 13.04 3.50 -0.69
CA TYR A 141 13.92 2.35 -0.89
C TYR A 141 14.94 2.67 -1.97
N GLY A 142 16.24 2.45 -1.73
CA GLY A 142 17.24 2.71 -2.76
C GLY A 142 18.69 2.61 -2.29
N SER A 143 19.62 3.11 -3.13
CA SER A 143 21.04 3.16 -2.83
C SER A 143 21.36 4.10 -1.66
N GLY A 144 22.52 3.93 -1.02
CA GLY A 144 22.95 4.82 0.06
C GLY A 144 23.01 6.30 -0.35
N ARG A 145 23.40 6.58 -1.61
CA ARG A 145 23.37 7.93 -2.19
C ARG A 145 21.96 8.48 -2.28
N THR A 146 21.03 7.71 -2.81
CA THR A 146 19.63 8.11 -2.94
C THR A 146 19.01 8.40 -1.58
N CYS A 147 19.16 7.49 -0.63
CA CYS A 147 18.66 7.65 0.75
C CYS A 147 19.24 8.91 1.40
N ARG A 148 20.55 9.13 1.31
CA ARG A 148 21.21 10.31 1.90
C ARG A 148 20.67 11.61 1.31
N ILE A 149 20.67 11.76 -0.02
CA ILE A 149 20.27 13.01 -0.67
C ILE A 149 18.83 13.36 -0.36
N LEU A 150 17.90 12.38 -0.43
CA LEU A 150 16.49 12.64 -0.15
C LEU A 150 16.24 12.97 1.31
N LEU A 151 16.94 12.32 2.24
CA LEU A 151 16.87 12.61 3.67
C LEU A 151 17.41 14.00 4.00
N GLU A 152 18.58 14.37 3.47
CA GLU A 152 19.19 15.69 3.64
C GLU A 152 18.30 16.82 3.09
N GLN A 153 17.60 16.59 1.99
CA GLN A 153 16.64 17.53 1.41
C GLN A 153 15.26 17.50 2.09
N LYS A 154 15.06 16.68 3.13
CA LYS A 154 13.79 16.52 3.86
C LYS A 154 12.63 16.11 2.94
N LEU A 155 12.93 15.35 1.90
CA LEU A 155 11.94 14.80 0.97
C LEU A 155 11.37 13.48 1.42
N VAL A 156 12.03 12.81 2.37
CA VAL A 156 11.58 11.57 2.98
C VAL A 156 11.78 11.63 4.50
N THR A 157 10.90 10.93 5.22
CA THR A 157 11.02 10.73 6.66
C THR A 157 11.82 9.46 6.97
N TYR A 158 11.62 8.41 6.15
CA TYR A 158 12.21 7.10 6.38
C TYR A 158 13.05 6.64 5.19
N THR A 159 14.06 5.84 5.49
CA THR A 159 14.98 5.27 4.50
C THR A 159 15.09 3.76 4.64
N TRP A 160 15.04 3.07 3.51
CA TRP A 160 15.22 1.63 3.39
C TRP A 160 16.33 1.37 2.38
N ILE A 161 17.50 0.96 2.87
CA ILE A 161 18.66 0.71 2.03
C ILE A 161 18.61 -0.67 1.39
N THR A 162 18.87 -0.73 0.09
CA THR A 162 18.91 -1.97 -0.70
C THR A 162 19.98 -2.94 -0.19
N GLN A 163 19.80 -4.23 -0.45
CA GLN A 163 20.80 -5.27 -0.19
C GLN A 163 22.10 -5.14 -1.02
N SER A 164 22.07 -4.37 -2.11
CA SER A 164 23.19 -4.24 -3.05
C SER A 164 24.35 -3.46 -2.46
N THR A 165 25.23 -4.14 -1.74
CA THR A 165 26.35 -3.55 -1.00
C THR A 165 27.39 -2.83 -1.88
N GLY A 166 27.35 -3.08 -3.21
CA GLY A 166 28.19 -2.42 -4.22
C GLY A 166 27.62 -1.10 -4.70
N PHE A 167 26.36 -0.78 -4.37
CA PHE A 167 25.76 0.49 -4.77
C PHE A 167 26.38 1.68 -4.08
N ALA A 168 26.33 2.80 -4.75
CA ALA A 168 27.02 4.03 -4.33
C ALA A 168 26.63 4.47 -2.91
N GLU A 169 27.65 4.80 -2.14
CA GLU A 169 27.56 5.26 -0.76
C GLU A 169 26.90 4.26 0.23
N TYR A 170 26.73 2.97 -0.13
CA TYR A 170 26.16 1.98 0.75
C TYR A 170 26.84 1.97 2.13
N LYS A 171 28.14 1.71 2.17
CA LYS A 171 28.92 1.65 3.44
C LYS A 171 28.88 2.96 4.21
N LYS A 172 28.98 4.08 3.52
CA LYS A 172 28.94 5.41 4.12
C LYS A 172 27.59 5.68 4.78
N PHE A 173 26.49 5.34 4.11
CA PHE A 173 25.15 5.55 4.65
C PHE A 173 24.85 4.61 5.83
N ILE A 174 25.24 3.34 5.74
CA ILE A 174 25.14 2.40 6.87
C ILE A 174 25.91 2.93 8.08
N SER A 175 27.18 3.36 7.90
CA SER A 175 28.01 3.87 9.00
C SER A 175 27.50 5.19 9.59
N SER A 176 26.64 5.92 8.89
CA SER A 176 26.03 7.14 9.43
C SER A 176 24.95 6.85 10.50
N GLY A 177 24.46 5.62 10.59
CA GLY A 177 23.37 5.22 11.46
C GLY A 177 21.99 5.77 11.09
N LYS A 178 21.84 6.52 10.00
CA LYS A 178 20.61 7.26 9.63
C LYS A 178 19.59 6.44 8.83
N TRP A 179 19.82 5.15 8.66
CA TRP A 179 18.88 4.26 7.99
C TRP A 179 17.82 3.73 8.97
N ASN A 180 16.63 3.43 8.48
CA ASN A 180 15.56 2.78 9.26
C ASN A 180 15.50 1.28 8.97
N LEU A 181 15.51 0.91 7.68
CA LEU A 181 15.48 -0.46 7.21
C LEU A 181 16.70 -0.77 6.33
N LYS A 182 17.20 -1.99 6.45
CA LYS A 182 18.26 -2.54 5.60
C LYS A 182 17.83 -3.89 5.06
N GLN A 183 17.66 -3.99 3.74
CA GLN A 183 17.32 -5.23 3.07
C GLN A 183 18.51 -6.19 3.09
N LEU A 184 18.25 -7.45 3.36
CA LEU A 184 19.21 -8.54 3.37
C LEU A 184 19.03 -9.43 2.14
N MET A 185 19.87 -10.45 2.01
CA MET A 185 19.81 -11.37 0.87
C MET A 185 18.50 -12.18 0.86
N PRO A 186 17.93 -12.43 -0.34
CA PRO A 186 16.72 -13.20 -0.51
C PRO A 186 16.77 -14.55 0.18
N THR A 187 15.64 -14.96 0.73
CA THR A 187 15.47 -16.28 1.34
C THR A 187 14.03 -16.75 1.21
N SER A 188 13.79 -18.00 1.58
CA SER A 188 12.44 -18.53 1.70
C SER A 188 12.11 -18.82 3.16
N VAL A 189 11.05 -18.20 3.66
CA VAL A 189 10.54 -18.40 5.02
C VAL A 189 9.11 -18.90 4.92
N CYS A 190 8.80 -20.05 5.53
CA CYS A 190 7.46 -20.65 5.47
C CYS A 190 6.93 -20.85 4.04
N ALA A 191 7.80 -21.24 3.11
CA ALA A 191 7.52 -21.36 1.67
C ALA A 191 7.07 -20.05 1.00
N VAL A 192 7.40 -18.91 1.59
CA VAL A 192 7.25 -17.59 0.98
C VAL A 192 8.64 -17.08 0.63
N GLU A 193 8.87 -16.78 -0.65
CA GLU A 193 10.09 -16.14 -1.12
C GLU A 193 10.04 -14.64 -0.84
N GLY A 194 11.12 -14.06 -0.39
CA GLY A 194 11.22 -12.64 -0.08
C GLY A 194 12.55 -12.28 0.56
N ASP A 195 12.65 -11.06 0.99
CA ASP A 195 13.86 -10.48 1.54
C ASP A 195 13.65 -10.14 3.03
N PRO A 196 14.48 -10.69 3.94
CA PRO A 196 14.48 -10.22 5.31
C PRO A 196 15.00 -8.77 5.38
N ASP A 197 14.44 -7.99 6.30
CA ASP A 197 14.88 -6.62 6.56
C ASP A 197 15.30 -6.46 8.00
N GLU A 198 16.47 -5.89 8.18
CA GLU A 198 16.97 -5.47 9.49
C GLU A 198 16.39 -4.10 9.82
N VAL A 199 15.79 -3.99 11.00
CA VAL A 199 15.33 -2.72 11.56
C VAL A 199 16.45 -2.11 12.40
N ASN A 200 16.80 -0.86 12.14
CA ASN A 200 17.77 -0.13 12.93
C ASN A 200 17.21 0.16 14.32
N SER A 201 17.86 -0.36 15.37
CA SER A 201 17.40 -0.18 16.76
C SER A 201 17.39 1.29 17.21
N ASP A 202 18.27 2.12 16.65
CA ASP A 202 18.36 3.54 16.99
C ASP A 202 17.30 4.39 16.26
N HIS A 203 16.67 3.82 15.21
CA HIS A 203 15.61 4.40 14.39
C HIS A 203 14.51 3.36 14.15
N ALA A 204 14.00 2.75 15.21
CA ALA A 204 13.09 1.62 15.14
C ALA A 204 11.71 1.96 14.55
N ASP A 205 11.31 3.24 14.58
CA ASP A 205 10.17 3.70 13.82
C ASP A 205 10.57 3.81 12.34
N PHE A 206 9.83 3.10 11.50
CA PHE A 206 9.96 3.12 10.04
C PHE A 206 8.60 3.25 9.35
N GLY A 207 7.59 3.75 10.08
CA GLY A 207 6.26 4.03 9.56
C GLY A 207 5.44 2.77 9.27
N SER A 208 5.73 1.66 9.95
CA SER A 208 4.87 0.46 9.91
C SER A 208 3.51 0.74 10.57
N PHE A 209 2.51 -0.06 10.24
CA PHE A 209 1.16 0.10 10.76
C PHE A 209 0.48 -1.23 11.06
N VAL A 210 -0.53 -1.16 11.89
CA VAL A 210 -1.48 -2.26 12.14
C VAL A 210 -2.86 -1.77 11.77
N LEU A 211 -3.60 -2.55 11.01
CA LEU A 211 -4.99 -2.22 10.71
C LEU A 211 -5.87 -2.46 11.95
N ASP A 212 -6.81 -1.57 12.18
CA ASP A 212 -7.84 -1.78 13.20
C ASP A 212 -8.86 -2.81 12.70
N VAL A 213 -8.57 -4.07 12.98
CA VAL A 213 -9.43 -5.19 12.59
C VAL A 213 -10.79 -5.20 13.31
N GLY A 214 -10.92 -4.49 14.43
CA GLY A 214 -12.19 -4.32 15.14
C GLY A 214 -13.11 -3.34 14.43
N ALA A 215 -12.55 -2.25 13.93
CA ALA A 215 -13.29 -1.27 13.13
C ALA A 215 -13.69 -1.80 11.75
N LEU A 216 -12.93 -2.77 11.22
CA LEU A 216 -13.14 -3.33 9.88
C LEU A 216 -14.04 -4.61 9.87
N GLY A 217 -14.50 -5.07 11.04
CA GLY A 217 -15.38 -6.25 11.15
C GLY A 217 -14.71 -7.60 10.84
N PRO A 218 -15.39 -8.75 10.95
CA PRO A 218 -14.80 -10.08 10.84
C PRO A 218 -14.32 -10.48 9.43
N ALA A 219 -14.70 -9.80 8.39
CA ALA A 219 -14.16 -9.93 7.01
C ALA A 219 -14.77 -8.85 6.12
N GLY A 220 -14.15 -7.65 6.04
CA GLY A 220 -14.69 -6.64 5.13
C GLY A 220 -14.20 -5.25 5.45
N PRO A 221 -14.49 -4.30 4.58
CA PRO A 221 -14.29 -2.88 4.81
C PRO A 221 -14.96 -2.42 6.10
N PRO A 222 -14.66 -1.20 6.62
CA PRO A 222 -15.20 -0.71 7.87
C PRO A 222 -16.68 -1.01 7.96
N ALA A 223 -17.10 -1.56 9.12
CA ALA A 223 -18.52 -1.74 9.36
C ALA A 223 -19.20 -0.40 9.10
N PRO A 224 -20.24 -0.34 8.27
CA PRO A 224 -20.98 0.88 8.09
C PRO A 224 -21.37 1.37 9.48
N VAL A 225 -21.14 2.65 9.75
CA VAL A 225 -21.79 3.30 10.89
C VAL A 225 -23.24 2.86 10.79
N ALA A 226 -23.78 2.24 11.84
CA ALA A 226 -25.08 1.58 11.82
C ALA A 226 -26.17 2.52 11.29
N GLY A 227 -26.25 2.60 9.99
CA GLY A 227 -27.36 3.09 9.22
C GLY A 227 -28.00 1.84 8.64
N THR A 228 -29.27 1.69 8.80
CA THR A 228 -30.08 0.69 8.10
C THR A 228 -29.64 0.68 6.64
N GLY A 229 -28.88 -0.36 6.24
CA GLY A 229 -28.36 -0.44 4.87
C GLY A 229 -29.56 -0.41 3.92
N ASP A 230 -29.72 0.70 3.20
CA ASP A 230 -30.80 0.84 2.25
C ASP A 230 -30.65 -0.22 1.16
N GLU A 231 -31.75 -0.86 0.82
CA GLU A 231 -31.78 -1.87 -0.25
C GLU A 231 -31.89 -1.17 -1.61
N PHE A 232 -31.10 -1.67 -2.53
CA PHE A 232 -31.05 -1.17 -3.91
C PHE A 232 -31.18 -2.30 -4.90
N LYS A 233 -31.77 -2.01 -6.04
CA LYS A 233 -31.90 -2.91 -7.18
C LYS A 233 -30.88 -2.56 -8.24
N VAL A 234 -30.18 -3.56 -8.78
CA VAL A 234 -29.29 -3.40 -9.92
C VAL A 234 -30.11 -3.11 -11.19
N ILE A 235 -29.87 -1.96 -11.83
CA ILE A 235 -30.57 -1.56 -13.05
C ILE A 235 -29.72 -1.71 -14.33
N ALA A 236 -28.46 -2.13 -14.22
CA ALA A 236 -27.57 -2.39 -15.35
C ALA A 236 -28.04 -3.63 -16.12
N THR A 237 -28.53 -3.46 -17.34
CA THR A 237 -29.10 -4.56 -18.17
C THR A 237 -28.08 -5.60 -18.60
N GLY A 238 -26.80 -5.21 -18.73
CA GLY A 238 -25.66 -6.11 -19.03
C GLY A 238 -24.98 -6.72 -17.79
N GLY A 239 -25.58 -6.54 -16.59
CA GLY A 239 -24.96 -6.88 -15.31
C GLY A 239 -24.08 -5.78 -14.76
N LEU A 240 -23.90 -5.79 -13.42
CA LEU A 240 -23.13 -4.79 -12.68
C LEU A 240 -21.86 -5.44 -12.11
N ARG A 241 -20.71 -4.97 -12.52
CA ARG A 241 -19.41 -5.47 -12.05
C ARG A 241 -19.18 -5.07 -10.60
N VAL A 242 -18.86 -6.05 -9.76
CA VAL A 242 -18.40 -5.86 -8.38
C VAL A 242 -16.89 -5.84 -8.41
N ARG A 243 -16.30 -4.75 -7.91
CA ARG A 243 -14.86 -4.51 -7.95
C ARG A 243 -14.25 -4.51 -6.56
N SER A 244 -12.95 -4.74 -6.50
CA SER A 244 -12.19 -4.74 -5.25
C SER A 244 -11.97 -3.33 -4.65
N GLY A 245 -12.35 -2.28 -5.37
CA GLY A 245 -12.21 -0.89 -4.93
C GLY A 245 -13.10 0.08 -5.72
N PRO A 246 -13.20 1.35 -5.27
CA PRO A 246 -14.10 2.36 -5.81
C PRO A 246 -13.54 3.06 -7.07
N GLY A 247 -13.39 2.31 -8.17
CA GLY A 247 -12.87 2.81 -9.45
C GLY A 247 -12.95 1.77 -10.56
N VAL A 248 -12.91 2.21 -11.81
CA VAL A 248 -12.90 1.30 -12.97
C VAL A 248 -11.57 0.57 -13.13
N GLU A 249 -10.54 1.07 -12.52
CA GLU A 249 -9.17 0.53 -12.48
C GLU A 249 -9.03 -0.66 -11.51
N PHE A 250 -10.00 -0.87 -10.60
CA PHE A 250 -9.98 -1.99 -9.66
C PHE A 250 -10.48 -3.28 -10.30
N ASP A 251 -9.91 -4.40 -9.83
CA ASP A 251 -10.22 -5.73 -10.35
C ASP A 251 -11.70 -6.08 -10.18
N VAL A 252 -12.25 -6.76 -11.19
CA VAL A 252 -13.61 -7.29 -11.16
C VAL A 252 -13.60 -8.67 -10.51
N GLY A 253 -14.13 -8.78 -9.30
CA GLY A 253 -14.26 -10.04 -8.57
C GLY A 253 -15.49 -10.86 -9.01
N SER A 254 -16.61 -10.18 -9.29
CA SER A 254 -17.85 -10.81 -9.71
C SER A 254 -18.71 -9.85 -10.55
N THR A 255 -19.85 -10.35 -11.05
CA THR A 255 -20.83 -9.54 -11.77
C THR A 255 -22.24 -9.90 -11.28
N LEU A 256 -22.98 -8.90 -10.83
CA LEU A 256 -24.36 -9.06 -10.41
C LEU A 256 -25.30 -9.00 -11.62
N PRO A 257 -26.32 -9.87 -11.70
CA PRO A 257 -27.31 -9.79 -12.77
C PRO A 257 -28.22 -8.57 -12.61
N ALA A 258 -28.81 -8.13 -13.72
CA ALA A 258 -29.87 -7.13 -13.68
C ALA A 258 -31.00 -7.57 -12.77
N GLY A 259 -31.49 -6.65 -11.95
CA GLY A 259 -32.55 -6.93 -10.98
C GLY A 259 -32.10 -7.52 -9.65
N ALA A 260 -30.82 -7.85 -9.47
CA ALA A 260 -30.30 -8.27 -8.16
C ALA A 260 -30.54 -7.18 -7.10
N THR A 261 -30.88 -7.61 -5.88
CA THR A 261 -30.98 -6.73 -4.71
C THR A 261 -29.68 -6.76 -3.96
N VAL A 262 -29.20 -5.58 -3.54
CA VAL A 262 -27.99 -5.40 -2.76
C VAL A 262 -28.25 -4.41 -1.63
N LYS A 263 -27.56 -4.55 -0.51
CA LYS A 263 -27.50 -3.52 0.53
C LYS A 263 -26.31 -2.62 0.31
N VAL A 264 -26.53 -1.31 0.29
CA VAL A 264 -25.43 -0.33 0.25
C VAL A 264 -24.95 -0.08 1.67
N LEU A 265 -23.70 -0.44 1.92
CA LEU A 265 -23.06 -0.31 3.23
C LEU A 265 -22.43 1.08 3.41
N SER A 266 -21.79 1.59 2.36
CA SER A 266 -21.21 2.95 2.36
C SER A 266 -21.07 3.48 0.93
N ARG A 267 -20.74 4.76 0.79
CA ARG A 267 -20.49 5.40 -0.51
C ARG A 267 -19.16 6.13 -0.50
N SER A 268 -18.46 6.06 -1.64
CA SER A 268 -17.21 6.78 -1.90
C SER A 268 -17.30 7.41 -3.30
N GLY A 269 -17.61 8.69 -3.38
CA GLY A 269 -17.89 9.37 -4.65
C GLY A 269 -19.03 8.67 -5.42
N ASP A 270 -18.74 8.29 -6.68
CA ASP A 270 -19.68 7.59 -7.56
C ASP A 270 -19.79 6.08 -7.26
N TRP A 271 -19.11 5.56 -6.26
CA TRP A 271 -19.06 4.14 -5.93
C TRP A 271 -19.80 3.83 -4.63
N ALA A 272 -20.45 2.69 -4.60
CA ALA A 272 -21.11 2.13 -3.43
C ALA A 272 -20.45 0.80 -3.04
N LEU A 273 -20.06 0.69 -1.78
CA LEU A 273 -19.70 -0.57 -1.16
C LEU A 273 -20.97 -1.34 -0.85
N ILE A 274 -21.05 -2.58 -1.29
CA ILE A 274 -22.29 -3.38 -1.18
C ILE A 274 -22.07 -4.71 -0.48
N ASP A 275 -23.16 -5.16 0.16
CA ASP A 275 -23.40 -6.53 0.57
C ASP A 275 -24.45 -7.09 -0.39
N ALA A 276 -24.02 -7.99 -1.27
CA ALA A 276 -24.85 -8.61 -2.30
C ALA A 276 -25.44 -9.96 -1.86
N THR A 277 -24.87 -10.55 -0.80
CA THR A 277 -25.25 -11.86 -0.26
C THR A 277 -26.16 -11.74 0.96
N ALA A 278 -26.35 -10.53 1.47
CA ALA A 278 -27.11 -10.19 2.68
C ALA A 278 -26.62 -10.94 3.95
N ASP A 279 -25.31 -11.23 3.99
CA ASP A 279 -24.66 -11.90 5.12
C ASP A 279 -24.02 -10.92 6.12
N GLY A 280 -24.16 -9.61 5.87
CA GLY A 280 -23.61 -8.53 6.68
C GLY A 280 -22.15 -8.17 6.32
N ASN A 281 -21.57 -8.82 5.33
CA ASN A 281 -20.21 -8.57 4.88
C ASN A 281 -20.20 -7.79 3.56
N ALA A 282 -19.13 -7.02 3.33
CA ALA A 282 -18.98 -6.34 2.05
C ALA A 282 -18.42 -7.28 0.98
N ASP A 283 -19.11 -7.33 -0.17
CA ASP A 283 -18.68 -8.12 -1.33
C ASP A 283 -17.80 -7.33 -2.30
N GLY A 284 -17.83 -5.98 -2.22
CA GLY A 284 -17.03 -5.08 -3.06
C GLY A 284 -17.76 -3.82 -3.46
N PHE A 285 -17.18 -3.11 -4.44
CA PHE A 285 -17.68 -1.82 -4.90
C PHE A 285 -18.38 -1.94 -6.25
N VAL A 286 -19.49 -1.20 -6.38
CA VAL A 286 -20.24 -1.06 -7.62
C VAL A 286 -20.46 0.43 -7.90
N HIS A 287 -20.61 0.80 -9.17
CA HIS A 287 -20.91 2.18 -9.52
C HIS A 287 -22.35 2.54 -9.17
N SER A 288 -22.54 3.56 -8.36
CA SER A 288 -23.83 3.97 -7.76
C SER A 288 -24.89 4.33 -8.79
N ALA A 289 -24.51 4.82 -9.98
CA ALA A 289 -25.45 5.18 -11.04
C ALA A 289 -26.27 3.97 -11.56
N PHE A 290 -25.84 2.75 -11.27
CA PHE A 290 -26.54 1.52 -11.67
C PHE A 290 -27.33 0.88 -10.52
N LEU A 291 -27.54 1.64 -9.44
CA LEU A 291 -28.36 1.23 -8.28
C LEU A 291 -29.61 2.11 -8.18
N LYS A 292 -30.75 1.50 -8.05
CA LYS A 292 -32.04 2.18 -7.80
C LYS A 292 -32.54 1.79 -6.39
N PRO A 293 -32.90 2.75 -5.51
CA PRO A 293 -33.53 2.45 -4.23
C PRO A 293 -34.79 1.60 -4.39
N ILE A 294 -35.04 0.70 -3.46
CA ILE A 294 -36.25 -0.12 -3.39
C ILE A 294 -37.20 0.48 -2.36
#